data_46e9f48f0e8edaa0a04f8f9064225294
#
_entry.id   46e9f48f0e8edaa0a04f8f9064225294
#
_cell.length_a   1.000
_cell.length_b   1.000
_cell.length_c   1.000
_cell.angle_alpha   90.00
_cell.angle_beta   90.00
_cell.angle_gamma   90.00
#
_symmetry.space_group_name_H-M   'P 1'
#
loop_
_entity.id
_entity.type
_entity.pdbx_description
1 polymer ?
#
loop_
_entity_poly.entity_id
_entity_poly.type
_entity_poly.pdbx_seq_one_letter_code
_entity_poly.pdbx_strand_id
1 'polypeptide(L)'
;MGEASGGVDLADSAFHVDPHRTWARLREAAPVHRCRAEDGSPAWVLTRYADIRDAHVDPRFTVDKRASAGGYAGFNLPPELDENLLNRDGDVHRRLRRLVAGAFTPRRIAALRTHIEAVANEHAEQLAAQPTADVVTDYAAMIPIKVIGGLLGVPPEQQGLFRSWVNGMFAHDPNQVRTAIAEIHAFLRGLIDTKRACPSDDLLSDLVTLRDDGDRLDEHELLSTTMLLMLAGYENPVHGIGNATAALLTHRDQWHALQDTPELLPAAVDELLRFGPPAALGIRRFAVQPVTLGGCTIKPGDTVLFGQMAAHRDPRQYDSPDLLDIKRNPSRGMAFGHGVHFCIGAALGHAEIELALAALLRHAPRMTLACDPADLQWRRSTRSRGLLSLPVTLN
;
A
#
# COMPACT_ATOMS: atom_id res chain seq x y z
N MET A 1 18.60 -7.77 33.88
CA MET A 1 19.17 -6.87 32.88
C MET A 1 19.76 -7.76 31.78
N GLY A 2 18.96 -8.18 30.82
CA GLY A 2 19.38 -8.96 29.67
C GLY A 2 19.35 -8.04 28.46
N GLU A 3 20.53 -7.71 27.93
CA GLU A 3 20.63 -7.21 26.55
C GLU A 3 19.97 -8.25 25.66
N ALA A 4 18.87 -7.87 25.00
CA ALA A 4 18.27 -8.68 23.95
C ALA A 4 19.29 -8.78 22.81
N SER A 5 20.13 -9.80 22.86
CA SER A 5 21.14 -10.12 21.87
C SER A 5 20.46 -10.46 20.55
N GLY A 6 20.82 -9.75 19.50
CA GLY A 6 20.43 -10.04 18.13
C GLY A 6 19.18 -9.30 17.67
N GLY A 7 19.30 -8.00 17.38
CA GLY A 7 18.27 -7.25 16.67
C GLY A 7 17.98 -7.88 15.30
N VAL A 8 16.70 -7.91 14.87
CA VAL A 8 16.36 -8.39 13.54
C VAL A 8 16.86 -7.41 12.49
N ASP A 9 17.48 -7.91 11.45
CA ASP A 9 17.85 -7.13 10.28
C ASP A 9 16.76 -7.26 9.21
N LEU A 10 16.03 -6.18 8.99
CA LEU A 10 14.95 -6.13 8.00
C LEU A 10 15.49 -6.02 6.57
N ALA A 11 16.77 -5.70 6.39
CA ALA A 11 17.43 -5.70 5.09
C ALA A 11 17.99 -7.09 4.70
N ASP A 12 18.03 -8.03 5.66
CA ASP A 12 18.56 -9.37 5.39
C ASP A 12 17.72 -10.12 4.35
N SER A 13 18.39 -10.71 3.38
CA SER A 13 17.76 -11.56 2.36
C SER A 13 16.98 -12.73 2.97
N ALA A 14 17.46 -13.32 4.05
CA ALA A 14 16.79 -14.40 4.75
C ALA A 14 15.44 -13.97 5.34
N PHE A 15 15.30 -12.71 5.77
CA PHE A 15 14.02 -12.15 6.20
C PHE A 15 13.01 -12.16 5.05
N HIS A 16 13.41 -11.79 3.84
CA HIS A 16 12.53 -11.69 2.68
C HIS A 16 12.13 -13.04 2.08
N VAL A 17 12.89 -14.11 2.33
CA VAL A 17 12.57 -15.47 1.87
C VAL A 17 11.34 -16.03 2.61
N ASP A 18 11.33 -15.94 3.94
CA ASP A 18 10.21 -16.39 4.77
C ASP A 18 9.93 -15.37 5.88
N PRO A 19 9.30 -14.24 5.55
CA PRO A 19 9.01 -13.21 6.52
C PRO A 19 7.97 -13.66 7.55
N HIS A 20 7.03 -14.55 7.20
CA HIS A 20 5.99 -15.01 8.12
C HIS A 20 6.56 -15.78 9.29
N ARG A 21 7.51 -16.68 9.03
CA ARG A 21 8.22 -17.43 10.08
C ARG A 21 9.00 -16.49 11.01
N THR A 22 9.68 -15.51 10.43
CA THR A 22 10.41 -14.51 11.23
C THR A 22 9.47 -13.68 12.08
N TRP A 23 8.37 -13.18 11.50
CA TRP A 23 7.36 -12.42 12.24
C TRP A 23 6.71 -13.24 13.35
N ALA A 24 6.38 -14.52 13.12
CA ALA A 24 5.82 -15.40 14.14
C ALA A 24 6.77 -15.54 15.34
N ARG A 25 8.05 -15.81 15.08
CA ARG A 25 9.10 -15.92 16.14
C ARG A 25 9.22 -14.62 16.94
N LEU A 26 9.28 -13.46 16.26
CA LEU A 26 9.39 -12.17 16.94
C LEU A 26 8.17 -11.88 17.79
N ARG A 27 6.99 -12.05 17.24
CA ARG A 27 5.70 -11.80 17.92
C ARG A 27 5.55 -12.63 19.20
N GLU A 28 5.99 -13.91 19.17
CA GLU A 28 5.98 -14.76 20.37
C GLU A 28 7.00 -14.30 21.41
N ALA A 29 8.21 -13.94 20.99
CA ALA A 29 9.29 -13.56 21.88
C ALA A 29 8.98 -12.26 22.67
N ALA A 30 8.52 -11.19 21.97
CA ALA A 30 8.19 -9.93 22.63
C ALA A 30 7.29 -9.04 21.73
N PRO A 31 6.57 -8.05 22.33
CA PRO A 31 5.74 -7.11 21.56
C PRO A 31 6.58 -6.09 20.73
N VAL A 32 7.82 -5.84 21.14
CA VAL A 32 8.71 -4.87 20.51
C VAL A 32 10.15 -5.39 20.46
N HIS A 33 10.85 -5.11 19.36
CA HIS A 33 12.23 -5.50 19.16
C HIS A 33 13.07 -4.36 18.63
N ARG A 34 14.34 -4.34 18.98
CA ARG A 34 15.33 -3.57 18.23
C ARG A 34 15.53 -4.21 16.86
N CYS A 35 15.62 -3.40 15.84
CA CYS A 35 15.91 -3.86 14.48
C CYS A 35 16.82 -2.88 13.76
N ARG A 36 17.37 -3.35 12.64
CA ARG A 36 17.96 -2.53 11.60
C ARG A 36 16.95 -2.39 10.47
N ALA A 37 16.57 -1.16 10.14
CA ALA A 37 15.66 -0.88 9.04
C ALA A 37 16.33 -1.18 7.69
N GLU A 38 15.54 -1.15 6.59
CA GLU A 38 16.01 -1.46 5.24
C GLU A 38 17.14 -0.52 4.77
N ASP A 39 17.14 0.73 5.24
CA ASP A 39 18.18 1.75 5.01
C ASP A 39 19.41 1.59 5.91
N GLY A 40 19.46 0.55 6.73
CA GLY A 40 20.55 0.29 7.68
C GLY A 40 20.44 1.06 9.00
N SER A 41 19.49 1.96 9.16
CA SER A 41 19.33 2.74 10.40
C SER A 41 18.77 1.89 11.55
N PRO A 42 19.12 2.23 12.82
CA PRO A 42 18.53 1.58 13.97
C PRO A 42 17.07 1.98 14.14
N ALA A 43 16.21 1.01 14.44
CA ALA A 43 14.80 1.22 14.66
C ALA A 43 14.24 0.25 15.72
N TRP A 44 13.00 0.48 16.10
CA TRP A 44 12.18 -0.45 16.85
C TRP A 44 11.09 -1.01 15.93
N VAL A 45 10.71 -2.26 16.10
CA VAL A 45 9.57 -2.83 15.40
C VAL A 45 8.59 -3.45 16.39
N LEU A 46 7.31 -3.04 16.25
CA LEU A 46 6.19 -3.62 16.97
C LEU A 46 5.65 -4.82 16.18
N THR A 47 5.23 -5.89 16.89
CA THR A 47 4.90 -7.16 16.25
C THR A 47 3.50 -7.68 16.58
N ARG A 48 2.87 -7.22 17.66
CA ARG A 48 1.56 -7.69 18.11
C ARG A 48 0.44 -6.76 17.68
N TYR A 49 -0.70 -7.33 17.33
CA TYR A 49 -1.86 -6.59 16.83
C TYR A 49 -2.32 -5.48 17.78
N ALA A 50 -2.52 -5.80 19.05
CA ALA A 50 -3.02 -4.83 20.04
C ALA A 50 -2.06 -3.66 20.23
N ASP A 51 -0.75 -3.94 20.34
CA ASP A 51 0.27 -2.90 20.53
C ASP A 51 0.37 -1.97 19.32
N ILE A 52 0.29 -2.53 18.09
CA ILE A 52 0.31 -1.75 16.85
C ILE A 52 -0.96 -0.91 16.72
N ARG A 53 -2.14 -1.48 17.00
CA ARG A 53 -3.40 -0.73 16.97
C ARG A 53 -3.37 0.45 17.93
N ASP A 54 -2.93 0.23 19.16
CA ASP A 54 -2.87 1.27 20.19
C ASP A 54 -1.81 2.33 19.86
N ALA A 55 -0.66 1.93 19.31
CA ALA A 55 0.38 2.85 18.85
C ALA A 55 -0.07 3.73 17.68
N HIS A 56 -1.00 3.27 16.84
CA HIS A 56 -1.55 4.10 15.75
C HIS A 56 -2.29 5.35 16.23
N VAL A 57 -2.85 5.32 17.43
CA VAL A 57 -3.62 6.42 18.02
C VAL A 57 -2.90 7.10 19.20
N ASP A 58 -1.71 6.63 19.54
CA ASP A 58 -0.91 7.20 20.63
C ASP A 58 -0.22 8.49 20.17
N PRO A 59 -0.52 9.66 20.78
CA PRO A 59 0.05 10.95 20.38
C PRO A 59 1.56 11.09 20.64
N ARG A 60 2.15 10.13 21.35
CA ARG A 60 3.61 10.07 21.55
C ARG A 60 4.36 9.58 20.32
N PHE A 61 3.66 9.10 19.29
CA PHE A 61 4.23 8.73 18.00
C PHE A 61 3.78 9.69 16.90
N THR A 62 4.73 10.20 16.12
CA THR A 62 4.48 11.09 14.98
C THR A 62 4.98 10.48 13.67
N VAL A 63 4.36 10.85 12.55
CA VAL A 63 4.88 10.54 11.19
C VAL A 63 5.89 11.58 10.70
N ASP A 64 6.02 12.70 11.39
CA ASP A 64 6.86 13.82 10.97
C ASP A 64 8.35 13.42 11.04
N LYS A 65 9.01 13.37 9.89
CA LYS A 65 10.43 13.01 9.75
C LYS A 65 11.37 13.92 10.55
N ARG A 66 10.94 15.16 10.84
CA ARG A 66 11.73 16.13 11.62
C ARG A 66 11.93 15.70 13.07
N ALA A 67 11.09 14.77 13.57
CA ALA A 67 11.22 14.22 14.91
C ALA A 67 12.32 13.15 15.02
N SER A 68 12.92 12.70 13.90
CA SER A 68 14.01 11.71 13.92
C SER A 68 15.27 12.26 14.55
N ALA A 69 15.82 11.58 15.56
CA ALA A 69 17.11 11.95 16.14
C ALA A 69 18.24 11.66 15.14
N GLY A 70 18.99 12.70 14.76
CA GLY A 70 20.07 12.59 13.77
C GLY A 70 19.64 12.62 12.31
N GLY A 71 18.34 12.83 12.03
CA GLY A 71 17.76 12.86 10.69
C GLY A 71 17.24 11.52 10.22
N TYR A 72 16.27 11.55 9.32
CA TYR A 72 15.70 10.35 8.72
C TYR A 72 16.46 9.97 7.45
N ALA A 73 17.08 8.79 7.45
CA ALA A 73 17.90 8.28 6.35
C ALA A 73 17.12 7.45 5.32
N GLY A 74 15.86 7.07 5.62
CA GLY A 74 15.04 6.25 4.73
C GLY A 74 14.50 7.02 3.51
N PHE A 75 13.46 6.50 2.89
CA PHE A 75 12.88 7.09 1.68
C PHE A 75 12.48 8.56 1.88
N ASN A 76 13.17 9.45 1.20
CA ASN A 76 12.96 10.89 1.20
C ASN A 76 12.77 11.41 -0.23
N LEU A 77 11.81 12.28 -0.40
CA LEU A 77 11.63 13.10 -1.60
C LEU A 77 12.08 14.54 -1.32
N PRO A 78 12.33 15.35 -2.35
CA PRO A 78 12.45 16.78 -2.19
C PRO A 78 11.26 17.36 -1.42
N PRO A 79 11.44 18.40 -0.58
CA PRO A 79 10.37 18.91 0.29
C PRO A 79 9.06 19.20 -0.44
N GLU A 80 9.14 19.78 -1.63
CA GLU A 80 7.99 20.09 -2.49
C GLU A 80 7.21 18.86 -2.98
N LEU A 81 7.74 17.65 -2.84
CA LEU A 81 7.07 16.38 -3.15
C LEU A 81 6.75 15.55 -1.89
N ASP A 82 7.25 15.95 -0.72
CA ASP A 82 7.18 15.16 0.51
C ASP A 82 6.30 15.79 1.60
N GLU A 83 5.95 17.08 1.47
CA GLU A 83 5.15 17.81 2.45
C GLU A 83 3.65 17.58 2.29
N ASN A 84 3.21 16.34 2.46
CA ASN A 84 1.82 15.92 2.31
C ASN A 84 1.24 15.29 3.59
N LEU A 85 -0.02 14.93 3.55
CA LEU A 85 -0.77 14.38 4.70
C LEU A 85 -0.18 13.08 5.27
N LEU A 86 0.68 12.35 4.53
CA LEU A 86 1.34 11.13 5.01
C LEU A 86 2.49 11.46 5.98
N ASN A 87 3.09 12.65 5.87
CA ASN A 87 4.28 13.07 6.59
C ASN A 87 4.01 14.19 7.60
N ARG A 88 2.74 14.51 7.86
CA ARG A 88 2.30 15.56 8.78
C ARG A 88 1.31 15.01 9.80
N ASP A 89 1.31 15.59 10.99
CA ASP A 89 0.38 15.32 12.07
C ASP A 89 -0.35 16.58 12.53
N GLY A 90 -1.21 16.44 13.53
CA GLY A 90 -1.89 17.54 14.20
C GLY A 90 -2.81 18.34 13.27
N ASP A 91 -2.82 19.67 13.44
CA ASP A 91 -3.71 20.58 12.71
C ASP A 91 -3.43 20.59 11.21
N VAL A 92 -2.15 20.52 10.82
CA VAL A 92 -1.75 20.50 9.41
C VAL A 92 -2.30 19.26 8.72
N HIS A 93 -2.14 18.08 9.32
CA HIS A 93 -2.72 16.84 8.79
C HIS A 93 -4.23 16.94 8.69
N ARG A 94 -4.92 17.41 9.75
CA ARG A 94 -6.39 17.55 9.76
C ARG A 94 -6.87 18.46 8.62
N ARG A 95 -6.18 19.58 8.41
CA ARG A 95 -6.48 20.52 7.34
C ARG A 95 -6.30 19.88 5.96
N LEU A 96 -5.11 19.32 5.67
CA LEU A 96 -4.83 18.66 4.39
C LEU A 96 -5.83 17.53 4.12
N ARG A 97 -6.10 16.70 5.14
CA ARG A 97 -7.03 15.58 5.01
C ARG A 97 -8.44 16.05 4.69
N ARG A 98 -8.93 17.12 5.31
CA ARG A 98 -10.26 17.69 5.03
C ARG A 98 -10.35 18.15 3.57
N LEU A 99 -9.35 18.88 3.08
CA LEU A 99 -9.28 19.35 1.70
C LEU A 99 -9.29 18.18 0.69
N VAL A 100 -8.50 17.15 0.94
CA VAL A 100 -8.38 15.98 0.03
C VAL A 100 -9.60 15.05 0.14
N ALA A 101 -10.21 14.90 1.33
CA ALA A 101 -11.32 13.96 1.55
C ALA A 101 -12.55 14.26 0.69
N GLY A 102 -12.77 15.54 0.32
CA GLY A 102 -13.84 15.95 -0.59
C GLY A 102 -13.79 15.24 -1.95
N ALA A 103 -12.62 14.80 -2.34
CA ALA A 103 -12.36 14.07 -3.57
C ALA A 103 -12.69 12.56 -3.50
N PHE A 104 -12.76 11.98 -2.29
CA PHE A 104 -13.03 10.57 -2.04
C PHE A 104 -14.43 10.32 -1.44
N THR A 105 -15.42 11.07 -1.92
CA THR A 105 -16.81 10.92 -1.47
C THR A 105 -17.40 9.57 -1.91
N PRO A 106 -18.37 8.98 -1.16
CA PRO A 106 -19.06 7.76 -1.57
C PRO A 106 -19.68 7.84 -2.97
N ARG A 107 -20.21 9.00 -3.36
CA ARG A 107 -20.77 9.23 -4.70
C ARG A 107 -19.70 9.10 -5.80
N ARG A 108 -18.52 9.69 -5.60
CA ARG A 108 -17.42 9.61 -6.59
C ARG A 108 -16.85 8.19 -6.66
N ILE A 109 -16.69 7.53 -5.53
CA ILE A 109 -16.26 6.12 -5.50
C ILE A 109 -17.29 5.23 -6.23
N ALA A 110 -18.57 5.43 -6.03
CA ALA A 110 -19.61 4.68 -6.74
C ALA A 110 -19.54 4.89 -8.28
N ALA A 111 -19.30 6.13 -8.73
CA ALA A 111 -19.09 6.41 -10.15
C ALA A 111 -17.81 5.74 -10.70
N LEU A 112 -16.73 5.73 -9.93
CA LEU A 112 -15.48 5.05 -10.30
C LEU A 112 -15.63 3.53 -10.40
N ARG A 113 -16.49 2.88 -9.61
CA ARG A 113 -16.72 1.43 -9.68
C ARG A 113 -17.07 0.95 -11.10
N THR A 114 -17.95 1.68 -11.79
CA THR A 114 -18.31 1.35 -13.19
C THR A 114 -17.11 1.43 -14.12
N HIS A 115 -16.25 2.45 -13.95
CA HIS A 115 -15.02 2.59 -14.73
C HIS A 115 -14.01 1.47 -14.40
N ILE A 116 -13.80 1.18 -13.11
CA ILE A 116 -12.93 0.09 -12.65
C ILE A 116 -13.39 -1.25 -13.23
N GLU A 117 -14.69 -1.52 -13.17
CA GLU A 117 -15.26 -2.76 -13.70
C GLU A 117 -15.03 -2.90 -15.21
N ALA A 118 -15.25 -1.82 -15.96
CA ALA A 118 -15.00 -1.82 -17.40
C ALA A 118 -13.51 -2.11 -17.73
N VAL A 119 -12.59 -1.42 -17.06
CA VAL A 119 -11.14 -1.63 -17.22
C VAL A 119 -10.73 -3.04 -16.81
N ALA A 120 -11.24 -3.54 -15.67
CA ALA A 120 -10.93 -4.88 -15.19
C ALA A 120 -11.41 -5.97 -16.16
N ASN A 121 -12.64 -5.85 -16.68
CA ASN A 121 -13.17 -6.81 -17.66
C ASN A 121 -12.37 -6.78 -18.97
N GLU A 122 -12.08 -5.59 -19.52
CA GLU A 122 -11.29 -5.44 -20.75
C GLU A 122 -9.95 -6.17 -20.64
N HIS A 123 -9.21 -5.91 -19.55
CA HIS A 123 -7.89 -6.51 -19.36
C HIS A 123 -7.98 -8.01 -18.99
N ALA A 124 -9.03 -8.45 -18.30
CA ALA A 124 -9.24 -9.88 -18.02
C ALA A 124 -9.58 -10.66 -19.30
N GLU A 125 -10.35 -10.11 -20.23
CA GLU A 125 -10.61 -10.68 -21.55
C GLU A 125 -9.33 -10.80 -22.39
N GLN A 126 -8.50 -9.71 -22.40
CA GLN A 126 -7.22 -9.72 -23.11
C GLN A 126 -6.26 -10.75 -22.53
N LEU A 127 -6.21 -10.89 -21.20
CA LEU A 127 -5.42 -11.90 -20.50
C LEU A 127 -5.90 -13.31 -20.88
N ALA A 128 -7.22 -13.55 -20.79
CA ALA A 128 -7.84 -14.87 -21.06
C ALA A 128 -7.67 -15.33 -22.52
N ALA A 129 -7.41 -14.44 -23.46
CA ALA A 129 -7.14 -14.77 -24.85
C ALA A 129 -5.73 -15.36 -25.08
N GLN A 130 -4.85 -15.33 -24.07
CA GLN A 130 -3.49 -15.86 -24.15
C GLN A 130 -3.44 -17.28 -23.55
N PRO A 131 -2.59 -18.18 -24.05
CA PRO A 131 -2.38 -19.49 -23.41
C PRO A 131 -1.66 -19.38 -22.06
N THR A 132 -0.77 -18.40 -21.93
CA THR A 132 -0.01 -18.06 -20.72
C THR A 132 0.13 -16.56 -20.61
N ALA A 133 0.18 -16.03 -19.39
CA ALA A 133 0.35 -14.60 -19.13
C ALA A 133 1.01 -14.36 -17.77
N ASP A 134 1.42 -13.12 -17.53
CA ASP A 134 1.84 -12.65 -16.21
C ASP A 134 0.78 -11.73 -15.61
N VAL A 135 0.07 -12.20 -14.59
CA VAL A 135 -1.01 -11.42 -13.95
C VAL A 135 -0.52 -10.09 -13.41
N VAL A 136 0.74 -9.98 -12.93
CA VAL A 136 1.26 -8.72 -12.37
C VAL A 136 1.40 -7.67 -13.47
N THR A 137 2.04 -8.02 -14.59
CA THR A 137 2.36 -7.06 -15.64
C THR A 137 1.24 -6.82 -16.63
N ASP A 138 0.47 -7.87 -16.95
CA ASP A 138 -0.50 -7.86 -18.03
C ASP A 138 -1.91 -7.52 -17.54
N TYR A 139 -2.12 -7.59 -16.21
CA TYR A 139 -3.42 -7.35 -15.60
C TYR A 139 -3.37 -6.41 -14.39
N ALA A 140 -2.74 -6.84 -13.27
CA ALA A 140 -2.80 -6.11 -12.01
C ALA A 140 -2.24 -4.68 -12.09
N ALA A 141 -1.20 -4.46 -12.91
CA ALA A 141 -0.63 -3.12 -13.12
C ALA A 141 -1.50 -2.23 -14.01
N MET A 142 -2.31 -2.82 -14.89
CA MET A 142 -3.10 -2.06 -15.86
C MET A 142 -4.28 -1.33 -15.24
N ILE A 143 -4.92 -1.94 -14.23
CA ILE A 143 -6.11 -1.39 -13.59
C ILE A 143 -5.79 -0.10 -12.83
N PRO A 144 -4.86 -0.09 -11.84
CA PRO A 144 -4.56 1.14 -11.10
C PRO A 144 -4.00 2.27 -11.97
N ILE A 145 -3.23 1.96 -13.02
CA ILE A 145 -2.75 2.97 -13.98
C ILE A 145 -3.92 3.71 -14.63
N LYS A 146 -4.93 2.98 -15.09
CA LYS A 146 -6.11 3.57 -15.73
C LYS A 146 -6.97 4.34 -14.73
N VAL A 147 -7.16 3.76 -13.54
CA VAL A 147 -8.00 4.37 -12.50
C VAL A 147 -7.38 5.65 -11.95
N ILE A 148 -6.12 5.60 -11.48
CA ILE A 148 -5.48 6.79 -10.91
C ILE A 148 -5.16 7.83 -12.00
N GLY A 149 -4.82 7.38 -13.20
CA GLY A 149 -4.61 8.26 -14.35
C GLY A 149 -5.88 9.01 -14.73
N GLY A 150 -7.02 8.31 -14.82
CA GLY A 150 -8.32 8.94 -15.06
C GLY A 150 -8.73 9.86 -13.90
N LEU A 151 -8.54 9.43 -12.65
CA LEU A 151 -8.84 10.23 -11.47
C LEU A 151 -8.07 11.55 -11.42
N LEU A 152 -6.80 11.54 -11.82
CA LEU A 152 -5.95 12.74 -11.89
C LEU A 152 -6.08 13.50 -13.23
N GLY A 153 -6.88 12.99 -14.16
CA GLY A 153 -7.05 13.58 -15.49
C GLY A 153 -5.78 13.55 -16.32
N VAL A 154 -4.96 12.50 -16.17
CA VAL A 154 -3.76 12.27 -16.98
C VAL A 154 -4.16 11.75 -18.36
N PRO A 155 -3.65 12.35 -19.46
CA PRO A 155 -3.90 11.87 -20.81
C PRO A 155 -3.56 10.37 -20.96
N PRO A 156 -4.41 9.57 -21.64
CA PRO A 156 -4.23 8.13 -21.76
C PRO A 156 -2.87 7.70 -22.29
N GLU A 157 -2.30 8.44 -23.23
CA GLU A 157 -0.98 8.19 -23.83
C GLU A 157 0.20 8.40 -22.86
N GLN A 158 -0.02 9.13 -21.77
CA GLN A 158 1.00 9.41 -20.75
C GLN A 158 0.88 8.50 -19.52
N GLN A 159 -0.24 7.79 -19.35
CA GLN A 159 -0.46 6.92 -18.19
C GLN A 159 0.58 5.80 -18.08
N GLY A 160 1.07 5.28 -19.21
CA GLY A 160 2.12 4.26 -19.24
C GLY A 160 3.45 4.67 -18.58
N LEU A 161 3.71 5.98 -18.46
CA LEU A 161 4.92 6.51 -17.80
C LEU A 161 4.96 6.22 -16.30
N PHE A 162 3.80 6.06 -15.65
CA PHE A 162 3.72 5.80 -14.19
C PHE A 162 4.54 4.58 -13.79
N ARG A 163 4.43 3.50 -14.56
CA ARG A 163 5.17 2.27 -14.29
C ARG A 163 6.68 2.47 -14.35
N SER A 164 7.17 3.20 -15.36
CA SER A 164 8.61 3.47 -15.52
C SER A 164 9.13 4.37 -14.39
N TRP A 165 8.37 5.38 -14.00
CA TRP A 165 8.73 6.28 -12.92
C TRP A 165 8.75 5.58 -11.56
N VAL A 166 7.71 4.80 -11.23
CA VAL A 166 7.67 4.05 -9.97
C VAL A 166 8.84 3.06 -9.90
N ASN A 167 9.12 2.33 -10.99
CA ASN A 167 10.28 1.44 -11.03
C ASN A 167 11.60 2.20 -10.86
N GLY A 168 11.76 3.35 -11.50
CA GLY A 168 12.93 4.21 -11.39
C GLY A 168 13.13 4.76 -9.98
N MET A 169 12.05 5.19 -9.32
CA MET A 169 12.12 5.70 -7.93
C MET A 169 12.59 4.66 -6.90
N PHE A 170 12.38 3.38 -7.18
CA PHE A 170 12.78 2.27 -6.31
C PHE A 170 13.93 1.44 -6.89
N ALA A 171 14.64 1.99 -7.89
CA ALA A 171 15.84 1.39 -8.41
C ALA A 171 16.99 1.43 -7.39
N HIS A 172 17.94 0.50 -7.52
CA HIS A 172 19.16 0.51 -6.69
C HIS A 172 20.17 1.59 -7.11
N ASP A 173 20.09 2.07 -8.35
CA ASP A 173 20.97 3.12 -8.85
C ASP A 173 20.46 4.51 -8.46
N PRO A 174 21.22 5.28 -7.66
CA PRO A 174 20.84 6.63 -7.25
C PRO A 174 20.62 7.61 -8.41
N ASN A 175 21.25 7.39 -9.57
CA ASN A 175 21.05 8.20 -10.76
C ASN A 175 19.67 7.96 -11.36
N GLN A 176 19.26 6.70 -11.47
CA GLN A 176 17.91 6.34 -11.93
C GLN A 176 16.84 6.93 -11.01
N VAL A 177 17.05 6.85 -9.68
CA VAL A 177 16.14 7.45 -8.69
C VAL A 177 16.01 8.96 -8.90
N ARG A 178 17.14 9.67 -9.02
CA ARG A 178 17.11 11.13 -9.27
C ARG A 178 16.42 11.51 -10.56
N THR A 179 16.70 10.77 -11.63
CA THR A 179 16.07 11.01 -12.94
C THR A 179 14.57 10.81 -12.85
N ALA A 180 14.10 9.69 -12.28
CA ALA A 180 12.68 9.41 -12.14
C ALA A 180 11.97 10.49 -11.31
N ILE A 181 12.56 10.92 -10.17
CA ILE A 181 12.00 11.98 -9.33
C ILE A 181 11.90 13.32 -10.11
N ALA A 182 12.94 13.68 -10.90
CA ALA A 182 12.94 14.90 -11.68
C ALA A 182 11.88 14.88 -12.79
N GLU A 183 11.74 13.75 -13.49
CA GLU A 183 10.72 13.56 -14.53
C GLU A 183 9.31 13.65 -13.96
N ILE A 184 9.02 12.95 -12.85
CA ILE A 184 7.73 13.02 -12.17
C ILE A 184 7.43 14.45 -11.73
N HIS A 185 8.39 15.13 -11.12
CA HIS A 185 8.22 16.50 -10.67
C HIS A 185 7.84 17.43 -11.82
N ALA A 186 8.59 17.38 -12.95
CA ALA A 186 8.31 18.18 -14.13
C ALA A 186 6.92 17.85 -14.72
N PHE A 187 6.59 16.58 -14.80
CA PHE A 187 5.29 16.10 -15.29
C PHE A 187 4.12 16.62 -14.44
N LEU A 188 4.20 16.45 -13.11
CA LEU A 188 3.13 16.88 -12.22
C LEU A 188 2.92 18.40 -12.23
N ARG A 189 4.00 19.18 -12.30
CA ARG A 189 3.88 20.64 -12.47
C ARG A 189 3.16 21.00 -13.76
N GLY A 190 3.57 20.43 -14.90
CA GLY A 190 2.91 20.65 -16.19
C GLY A 190 1.44 20.24 -16.20
N LEU A 191 1.11 19.12 -15.52
CA LEU A 191 -0.27 18.65 -15.40
C LEU A 191 -1.11 19.63 -14.55
N ILE A 192 -0.59 20.08 -13.39
CA ILE A 192 -1.25 21.09 -12.54
C ILE A 192 -1.49 22.38 -13.30
N ASP A 193 -0.50 22.88 -14.05
CA ASP A 193 -0.63 24.10 -14.86
C ASP A 193 -1.69 23.94 -15.94
N THR A 194 -1.75 22.77 -16.58
CA THR A 194 -2.79 22.44 -17.56
C THR A 194 -4.18 22.46 -16.95
N LYS A 195 -4.36 21.82 -15.77
CA LYS A 195 -5.64 21.79 -15.05
C LYS A 195 -6.05 23.18 -14.52
N ARG A 196 -5.09 24.02 -14.19
CA ARG A 196 -5.35 25.41 -13.80
C ARG A 196 -5.86 26.24 -14.97
N ALA A 197 -5.29 26.05 -16.16
CA ALA A 197 -5.69 26.76 -17.37
C ALA A 197 -7.01 26.22 -17.95
N CYS A 198 -7.24 24.92 -17.88
CA CYS A 198 -8.39 24.23 -18.46
C CYS A 198 -8.86 23.12 -17.50
N PRO A 199 -9.66 23.45 -16.49
CA PRO A 199 -10.23 22.47 -15.57
C PRO A 199 -11.14 21.47 -16.30
N SER A 200 -11.15 20.20 -15.85
CA SER A 200 -12.01 19.13 -16.34
C SER A 200 -12.65 18.37 -15.16
N ASP A 201 -13.54 17.42 -15.47
CA ASP A 201 -14.20 16.61 -14.42
C ASP A 201 -13.24 15.53 -13.89
N ASP A 202 -12.22 15.98 -13.15
CA ASP A 202 -11.23 15.10 -12.50
C ASP A 202 -10.81 15.64 -11.13
N LEU A 203 -10.21 14.76 -10.33
CA LEU A 203 -9.77 15.07 -8.98
C LEU A 203 -8.74 16.21 -8.94
N LEU A 204 -7.78 16.23 -9.88
CA LEU A 204 -6.74 17.24 -9.85
C LEU A 204 -7.30 18.64 -10.16
N SER A 205 -8.26 18.74 -11.09
CA SER A 205 -9.00 19.98 -11.34
C SER A 205 -9.74 20.46 -10.10
N ASP A 206 -10.37 19.53 -9.35
CA ASP A 206 -11.00 19.88 -8.08
C ASP A 206 -9.98 20.38 -7.05
N LEU A 207 -8.85 19.67 -6.88
CA LEU A 207 -7.82 20.08 -5.93
C LEU A 207 -7.21 21.44 -6.27
N VAL A 208 -7.04 21.76 -7.55
CA VAL A 208 -6.56 23.06 -8.04
C VAL A 208 -7.53 24.19 -7.70
N THR A 209 -8.84 23.91 -7.76
CA THR A 209 -9.91 24.90 -7.55
C THR A 209 -10.47 24.88 -6.13
N LEU A 210 -10.19 23.82 -5.36
CA LEU A 210 -10.79 23.57 -4.06
C LEU A 210 -10.48 24.69 -3.07
N ARG A 211 -11.57 25.21 -2.47
CA ARG A 211 -11.51 26.11 -1.33
C ARG A 211 -12.50 25.62 -0.27
N ASP A 212 -12.06 25.57 0.97
CA ASP A 212 -12.87 25.21 2.12
C ASP A 212 -12.70 26.28 3.19
N ASP A 213 -13.78 26.97 3.56
CA ASP A 213 -13.79 28.08 4.51
C ASP A 213 -12.72 29.16 4.26
N GLY A 214 -12.39 29.41 2.99
CA GLY A 214 -11.34 30.34 2.60
C GLY A 214 -9.92 29.77 2.56
N ASP A 215 -9.74 28.50 2.91
CA ASP A 215 -8.50 27.75 2.85
C ASP A 215 -8.34 27.02 1.50
N ARG A 216 -7.09 26.76 1.10
CA ARG A 216 -6.73 26.02 -0.11
C ARG A 216 -5.37 25.33 0.07
N LEU A 217 -5.07 24.36 -0.80
CA LEU A 217 -3.70 23.83 -0.91
C LEU A 217 -2.79 24.92 -1.49
N ASP A 218 -1.64 25.13 -0.88
CA ASP A 218 -0.58 25.92 -1.53
C ASP A 218 0.10 25.11 -2.65
N GLU A 219 1.03 25.73 -3.38
CA GLU A 219 1.69 25.10 -4.54
C GLU A 219 2.46 23.82 -4.14
N HIS A 220 3.15 23.82 -3.01
CA HIS A 220 3.91 22.67 -2.52
C HIS A 220 2.95 21.57 -2.01
N GLU A 221 1.92 21.94 -1.29
CA GLU A 221 0.90 21.01 -0.80
C GLU A 221 0.14 20.35 -1.94
N LEU A 222 -0.21 21.11 -2.98
CA LEU A 222 -0.89 20.60 -4.16
C LEU A 222 0.01 19.59 -4.91
N LEU A 223 1.27 19.96 -5.16
CA LEU A 223 2.23 19.13 -5.85
C LEU A 223 2.54 17.85 -5.07
N SER A 224 2.83 17.97 -3.76
CA SER A 224 3.13 16.83 -2.89
C SER A 224 1.92 15.92 -2.66
N THR A 225 0.71 16.49 -2.61
CA THR A 225 -0.52 15.71 -2.53
C THR A 225 -0.78 14.94 -3.83
N THR A 226 -0.60 15.58 -4.98
CA THR A 226 -0.75 14.92 -6.29
C THR A 226 0.27 13.78 -6.45
N MET A 227 1.53 14.01 -6.03
CA MET A 227 2.56 12.97 -5.98
C MET A 227 2.17 11.79 -5.08
N LEU A 228 1.68 12.08 -3.87
CA LEU A 228 1.23 11.05 -2.94
C LEU A 228 0.09 10.22 -3.53
N LEU A 229 -0.92 10.87 -4.11
CA LEU A 229 -2.08 10.18 -4.70
C LEU A 229 -1.67 9.29 -5.88
N MET A 230 -0.76 9.77 -6.73
CA MET A 230 -0.24 9.01 -7.86
C MET A 230 0.49 7.75 -7.39
N LEU A 231 1.43 7.88 -6.43
CA LEU A 231 2.21 6.75 -5.94
C LEU A 231 1.37 5.74 -5.16
N ALA A 232 0.59 6.23 -4.19
CA ALA A 232 -0.21 5.38 -3.33
C ALA A 232 -1.36 4.71 -4.08
N GLY A 233 -1.91 5.39 -5.09
CA GLY A 233 -2.99 4.88 -5.94
C GLY A 233 -2.53 3.91 -7.01
N TYR A 234 -1.23 3.76 -7.25
CA TYR A 234 -0.69 2.79 -8.21
C TYR A 234 -0.09 1.56 -7.53
N GLU A 235 0.96 1.72 -6.72
CA GLU A 235 1.80 0.62 -6.24
C GLU A 235 1.02 -0.36 -5.36
N ASN A 236 0.31 0.15 -4.35
CA ASN A 236 -0.40 -0.71 -3.40
C ASN A 236 -1.54 -1.53 -4.03
N PRO A 237 -2.40 -0.98 -4.91
CA PRO A 237 -3.41 -1.78 -5.59
C PRO A 237 -2.83 -2.85 -6.51
N VAL A 238 -1.74 -2.58 -7.24
CA VAL A 238 -1.04 -3.61 -8.05
C VAL A 238 -0.66 -4.80 -7.17
N HIS A 239 -0.03 -4.53 -6.03
CA HIS A 239 0.36 -5.60 -5.10
C HIS A 239 -0.85 -6.27 -4.45
N GLY A 240 -1.89 -5.50 -4.13
CA GLY A 240 -3.14 -6.04 -3.58
C GLY A 240 -3.80 -7.04 -4.52
N ILE A 241 -3.95 -6.69 -5.80
CA ILE A 241 -4.54 -7.57 -6.83
C ILE A 241 -3.64 -8.79 -7.06
N GLY A 242 -2.33 -8.59 -7.25
CA GLY A 242 -1.39 -9.69 -7.50
C GLY A 242 -1.30 -10.67 -6.34
N ASN A 243 -1.16 -10.17 -5.10
CA ASN A 243 -1.08 -11.00 -3.89
C ASN A 243 -2.39 -11.78 -3.64
N ALA A 244 -3.55 -11.13 -3.81
CA ALA A 244 -4.85 -11.76 -3.65
C ALA A 244 -5.07 -12.86 -4.70
N THR A 245 -4.71 -12.60 -5.96
CA THR A 245 -4.78 -13.60 -7.04
C THR A 245 -3.87 -14.80 -6.74
N ALA A 246 -2.62 -14.56 -6.35
CA ALA A 246 -1.69 -15.64 -5.98
C ALA A 246 -2.20 -16.46 -4.79
N ALA A 247 -2.74 -15.82 -3.77
CA ALA A 247 -3.33 -16.50 -2.62
C ALA A 247 -4.49 -17.41 -3.03
N LEU A 248 -5.39 -16.93 -3.88
CA LEU A 248 -6.52 -17.72 -4.37
C LEU A 248 -6.09 -18.86 -5.30
N LEU A 249 -5.10 -18.65 -6.17
CA LEU A 249 -4.57 -19.70 -7.05
C LEU A 249 -3.81 -20.78 -6.27
N THR A 250 -3.21 -20.42 -5.15
CA THR A 250 -2.56 -21.37 -4.24
C THR A 250 -3.58 -22.14 -3.37
N HIS A 251 -4.75 -21.55 -3.09
CA HIS A 251 -5.85 -22.14 -2.33
C HIS A 251 -7.06 -22.34 -3.23
N ARG A 252 -6.99 -23.36 -4.09
CA ARG A 252 -7.99 -23.61 -5.15
C ARG A 252 -9.42 -23.81 -4.66
N ASP A 253 -9.59 -24.37 -3.47
CA ASP A 253 -10.89 -24.48 -2.80
C ASP A 253 -11.54 -23.13 -2.55
N GLN A 254 -10.74 -22.13 -2.17
CA GLN A 254 -11.21 -20.74 -1.95
C GLN A 254 -11.55 -20.04 -3.28
N TRP A 255 -10.75 -20.29 -4.34
CA TRP A 255 -11.05 -19.82 -5.69
C TRP A 255 -12.40 -20.34 -6.18
N HIS A 256 -12.63 -21.67 -6.07
CA HIS A 256 -13.89 -22.28 -6.49
C HIS A 256 -15.07 -21.81 -5.63
N ALA A 257 -14.88 -21.64 -4.33
CA ALA A 257 -15.92 -21.10 -3.47
C ALA A 257 -16.40 -19.69 -3.88
N LEU A 258 -15.48 -18.83 -4.38
CA LEU A 258 -15.84 -17.53 -4.95
C LEU A 258 -16.52 -17.62 -6.32
N GLN A 259 -16.21 -18.64 -7.11
CA GLN A 259 -16.93 -18.91 -8.36
C GLN A 259 -18.37 -19.37 -8.10
N ASP A 260 -18.55 -20.24 -7.10
CA ASP A 260 -19.86 -20.78 -6.73
C ASP A 260 -20.73 -19.76 -5.98
N THR A 261 -20.10 -18.82 -5.26
CA THR A 261 -20.79 -17.82 -4.42
C THR A 261 -20.09 -16.47 -4.56
N PRO A 262 -20.28 -15.75 -5.68
CA PRO A 262 -19.61 -14.45 -5.93
C PRO A 262 -19.92 -13.37 -4.89
N GLU A 263 -21.05 -13.47 -4.18
CA GLU A 263 -21.47 -12.55 -3.14
C GLU A 263 -20.52 -12.52 -1.92
N LEU A 264 -19.67 -13.54 -1.77
CA LEU A 264 -18.63 -13.56 -0.74
C LEU A 264 -17.47 -12.61 -1.07
N LEU A 265 -17.29 -12.23 -2.33
CA LEU A 265 -16.09 -11.53 -2.79
C LEU A 265 -15.82 -10.19 -2.07
N PRO A 266 -16.81 -9.32 -1.82
CA PRO A 266 -16.54 -8.07 -1.06
C PRO A 266 -15.95 -8.33 0.33
N ALA A 267 -16.44 -9.32 1.06
CA ALA A 267 -15.90 -9.69 2.37
C ALA A 267 -14.55 -10.44 2.26
N ALA A 268 -14.39 -11.25 1.22
CA ALA A 268 -13.16 -11.99 0.96
C ALA A 268 -11.96 -11.07 0.70
N VAL A 269 -12.16 -9.86 0.14
CA VAL A 269 -11.08 -8.88 -0.08
C VAL A 269 -10.40 -8.50 1.24
N ASP A 270 -11.13 -8.31 2.33
CA ASP A 270 -10.55 -7.99 3.63
C ASP A 270 -9.67 -9.13 4.16
N GLU A 271 -10.11 -10.38 3.98
CA GLU A 271 -9.33 -11.56 4.35
C GLU A 271 -8.09 -11.73 3.46
N LEU A 272 -8.22 -11.51 2.15
CA LEU A 272 -7.11 -11.56 1.21
C LEU A 272 -6.05 -10.49 1.53
N LEU A 273 -6.48 -9.28 1.89
CA LEU A 273 -5.59 -8.20 2.34
C LEU A 273 -4.95 -8.51 3.71
N ARG A 274 -5.67 -9.20 4.62
CA ARG A 274 -5.08 -9.71 5.86
C ARG A 274 -4.03 -10.77 5.58
N PHE A 275 -4.34 -11.73 4.71
CA PHE A 275 -3.47 -12.87 4.42
C PHE A 275 -2.21 -12.48 3.65
N GLY A 276 -2.34 -11.61 2.64
CA GLY A 276 -1.26 -11.13 1.78
C GLY A 276 -1.25 -9.60 1.63
N PRO A 277 -0.98 -8.83 2.70
CA PRO A 277 -1.04 -7.37 2.64
C PRO A 277 -0.01 -6.81 1.65
N PRO A 278 -0.35 -5.74 0.89
CA PRO A 278 0.58 -5.08 -0.02
C PRO A 278 1.70 -4.32 0.70
N ALA A 279 1.51 -3.99 1.98
CA ALA A 279 2.51 -3.36 2.83
C ALA A 279 2.90 -4.31 3.99
N ALA A 280 4.19 -4.64 4.10
CA ALA A 280 4.69 -5.46 5.20
C ALA A 280 4.77 -4.67 6.51
N LEU A 281 5.12 -3.39 6.42
CA LEU A 281 5.17 -2.44 7.51
C LEU A 281 4.16 -1.31 7.28
N GLY A 282 3.63 -0.77 8.37
CA GLY A 282 2.89 0.49 8.36
C GLY A 282 3.81 1.69 8.12
N ILE A 283 3.21 2.86 7.96
CA ILE A 283 3.96 4.12 7.87
C ILE A 283 4.84 4.23 9.13
N ARG A 284 6.16 4.48 8.94
CA ARG A 284 7.09 4.68 10.07
C ARG A 284 6.58 5.77 11.01
N ARG A 285 6.94 5.64 12.26
CA ARG A 285 6.69 6.61 13.31
C ARG A 285 8.01 7.02 13.97
N PHE A 286 7.97 8.16 14.66
CA PHE A 286 9.05 8.64 15.52
C PHE A 286 8.45 8.91 16.89
N ALA A 287 9.13 8.44 17.95
CA ALA A 287 8.70 8.78 19.30
C ALA A 287 9.03 10.25 19.59
N VAL A 288 8.09 11.01 20.15
CA VAL A 288 8.30 12.40 20.58
C VAL A 288 8.42 12.52 22.10
N GLN A 289 8.12 11.46 22.80
CA GLN A 289 8.29 11.29 24.25
C GLN A 289 8.78 9.87 24.54
N PRO A 290 9.34 9.59 25.73
CA PRO A 290 9.69 8.22 26.10
C PRO A 290 8.44 7.34 26.13
N VAL A 291 8.52 6.16 25.51
CA VAL A 291 7.45 5.15 25.49
C VAL A 291 7.99 3.84 26.03
N THR A 292 7.39 3.31 27.10
CA THR A 292 7.72 1.98 27.62
C THR A 292 6.76 0.96 27.06
N LEU A 293 7.28 -0.03 26.35
CA LEU A 293 6.51 -1.13 25.77
C LEU A 293 7.28 -2.44 25.96
N GLY A 294 6.62 -3.51 26.44
CA GLY A 294 7.25 -4.82 26.63
C GLY A 294 8.53 -4.80 27.47
N GLY A 295 8.65 -3.89 28.43
CA GLY A 295 9.83 -3.71 29.27
C GLY A 295 10.99 -2.95 28.60
N CYS A 296 10.82 -2.51 27.35
CA CYS A 296 11.79 -1.68 26.62
C CYS A 296 11.38 -0.21 26.65
N THR A 297 12.35 0.70 26.70
CA THR A 297 12.11 2.15 26.58
C THR A 297 12.54 2.64 25.21
N ILE A 298 11.57 3.07 24.41
CA ILE A 298 11.75 3.78 23.15
C ILE A 298 12.00 5.25 23.50
N LYS A 299 13.10 5.82 23.02
CA LYS A 299 13.49 7.20 23.34
C LYS A 299 12.90 8.18 22.34
N PRO A 300 12.75 9.46 22.72
CA PRO A 300 12.41 10.50 21.76
C PRO A 300 13.42 10.52 20.60
N GLY A 301 12.89 10.63 19.39
CA GLY A 301 13.67 10.57 18.15
C GLY A 301 13.93 9.18 17.59
N ASP A 302 13.65 8.12 18.35
CA ASP A 302 13.77 6.74 17.84
C ASP A 302 12.72 6.49 16.74
N THR A 303 13.15 5.81 15.67
CA THR A 303 12.26 5.31 14.62
C THR A 303 11.52 4.06 15.11
N VAL A 304 10.21 4.03 14.86
CA VAL A 304 9.34 2.90 15.23
C VAL A 304 8.58 2.42 14.00
N LEU A 305 8.69 1.13 13.72
CA LEU A 305 8.05 0.45 12.61
C LEU A 305 6.90 -0.42 13.11
N PHE A 306 5.78 -0.38 12.42
CA PHE A 306 4.60 -1.17 12.76
C PHE A 306 4.54 -2.39 11.85
N GLY A 307 4.81 -3.59 12.39
CA GLY A 307 4.80 -4.86 11.66
C GLY A 307 3.37 -5.29 11.31
N GLN A 308 2.76 -4.66 10.29
CA GLN A 308 1.38 -4.98 9.87
C GLN A 308 1.24 -6.44 9.48
N MET A 309 2.22 -6.97 8.76
CA MET A 309 2.23 -8.38 8.38
C MET A 309 2.29 -9.32 9.59
N ALA A 310 3.02 -8.91 10.65
CA ALA A 310 3.02 -9.64 11.92
C ALA A 310 1.66 -9.57 12.62
N ALA A 311 1.06 -8.37 12.67
CA ALA A 311 -0.24 -8.15 13.28
C ALA A 311 -1.36 -8.95 12.60
N HIS A 312 -1.35 -9.02 11.27
CA HIS A 312 -2.33 -9.78 10.50
C HIS A 312 -2.28 -11.30 10.72
N ARG A 313 -1.19 -11.80 11.28
CA ARG A 313 -1.00 -13.21 11.65
C ARG A 313 -0.93 -13.41 13.16
N ASP A 314 -1.43 -12.48 13.97
CA ASP A 314 -1.40 -12.59 15.42
C ASP A 314 -2.51 -13.56 15.91
N PRO A 315 -2.14 -14.73 16.51
CA PRO A 315 -3.12 -15.70 17.01
C PRO A 315 -3.91 -15.17 18.23
N ARG A 316 -3.49 -14.05 18.84
CA ARG A 316 -4.24 -13.36 19.89
C ARG A 316 -5.43 -12.57 19.34
N GLN A 317 -5.42 -12.31 18.04
CA GLN A 317 -6.46 -11.55 17.33
C GLN A 317 -7.28 -12.41 16.37
N TYR A 318 -6.65 -13.39 15.73
CA TYR A 318 -7.28 -14.23 14.70
C TYR A 318 -7.10 -15.72 15.01
N ASP A 319 -8.18 -16.48 14.98
CA ASP A 319 -8.12 -17.93 15.06
C ASP A 319 -7.47 -18.50 13.80
N SER A 320 -6.50 -19.43 13.97
CA SER A 320 -5.77 -20.03 12.84
C SER A 320 -5.30 -18.99 11.80
N PRO A 321 -4.49 -17.98 12.21
CA PRO A 321 -4.20 -16.81 11.39
C PRO A 321 -3.42 -17.11 10.11
N ASP A 322 -2.77 -18.26 10.04
CA ASP A 322 -1.98 -18.72 8.90
C ASP A 322 -2.82 -19.42 7.82
N LEU A 323 -4.10 -19.67 8.09
CA LEU A 323 -5.04 -20.20 7.10
C LEU A 323 -5.77 -19.06 6.39
N LEU A 324 -5.87 -19.16 5.06
CA LEU A 324 -6.77 -18.34 4.27
C LEU A 324 -8.19 -18.87 4.42
N ASP A 325 -9.11 -18.05 4.87
CA ASP A 325 -10.52 -18.36 5.00
C ASP A 325 -11.36 -17.18 4.53
N ILE A 326 -11.82 -17.21 3.28
CA ILE A 326 -12.64 -16.13 2.68
C ILE A 326 -13.99 -15.92 3.36
N LYS A 327 -14.41 -16.84 4.22
CA LYS A 327 -15.61 -16.72 5.06
C LYS A 327 -15.32 -16.18 6.44
N ARG A 328 -14.04 -15.92 6.76
CA ARG A 328 -13.66 -15.30 8.01
C ARG A 328 -14.38 -13.97 8.14
N ASN A 329 -15.06 -13.76 9.26
CA ASN A 329 -15.65 -12.45 9.56
C ASN A 329 -14.52 -11.40 9.56
N PRO A 330 -14.56 -10.38 8.67
CA PRO A 330 -13.51 -9.38 8.58
C PRO A 330 -13.53 -8.52 9.83
N SER A 331 -13.00 -9.04 10.92
CA SER A 331 -12.80 -8.26 12.12
C SER A 331 -11.59 -7.35 11.90
N ARG A 332 -11.87 -6.13 11.43
CA ARG A 332 -11.00 -4.95 11.58
C ARG A 332 -9.53 -5.21 11.25
N GLY A 333 -9.24 -5.68 10.03
CA GLY A 333 -7.87 -5.73 9.54
C GLY A 333 -7.23 -4.34 9.54
N MET A 334 -5.90 -4.29 9.64
CA MET A 334 -5.13 -3.04 9.55
C MET A 334 -4.48 -2.85 8.18
N ALA A 335 -4.97 -3.51 7.13
CA ALA A 335 -4.39 -3.38 5.79
C ALA A 335 -4.40 -1.93 5.28
N PHE A 336 -5.40 -1.16 5.69
CA PHE A 336 -5.52 0.27 5.41
C PHE A 336 -5.06 1.16 6.58
N GLY A 337 -4.34 0.59 7.56
CA GLY A 337 -3.91 1.30 8.76
C GLY A 337 -5.02 1.49 9.80
N HIS A 338 -4.79 2.37 10.77
CA HIS A 338 -5.73 2.70 11.85
C HIS A 338 -5.54 4.15 12.30
N GLY A 339 -6.58 4.72 12.96
CA GLY A 339 -6.53 6.07 13.51
C GLY A 339 -6.58 7.17 12.46
N VAL A 340 -5.96 8.31 12.76
CA VAL A 340 -6.05 9.55 11.94
C VAL A 340 -5.43 9.38 10.56
N HIS A 341 -4.46 8.48 10.40
CA HIS A 341 -3.82 8.13 9.14
C HIS A 341 -4.44 6.92 8.44
N PHE A 342 -5.67 6.49 8.82
CA PHE A 342 -6.41 5.48 8.07
C PHE A 342 -6.47 5.88 6.59
N CYS A 343 -6.22 4.94 5.68
CA CYS A 343 -6.08 5.20 4.25
C CYS A 343 -7.28 5.98 3.70
N ILE A 344 -7.03 7.14 3.08
CA ILE A 344 -8.09 7.96 2.49
C ILE A 344 -8.70 7.30 1.26
N GLY A 345 -7.92 6.50 0.53
CA GLY A 345 -8.33 5.73 -0.64
C GLY A 345 -8.82 4.31 -0.32
N ALA A 346 -9.11 3.97 0.95
CA ALA A 346 -9.45 2.59 1.34
C ALA A 346 -10.64 2.02 0.54
N ALA A 347 -11.70 2.80 0.36
CA ALA A 347 -12.87 2.37 -0.40
C ALA A 347 -12.56 2.16 -1.89
N LEU A 348 -11.67 2.99 -2.46
CA LEU A 348 -11.21 2.86 -3.84
C LEU A 348 -10.34 1.60 -4.01
N GLY A 349 -9.30 1.45 -3.19
CA GLY A 349 -8.40 0.29 -3.27
C GLY A 349 -9.13 -1.04 -3.01
N HIS A 350 -10.11 -1.06 -2.10
CA HIS A 350 -10.97 -2.22 -1.89
C HIS A 350 -11.78 -2.54 -3.16
N ALA A 351 -12.40 -1.53 -3.79
CA ALA A 351 -13.18 -1.71 -5.01
C ALA A 351 -12.31 -2.17 -6.20
N GLU A 352 -11.07 -1.66 -6.32
CA GLU A 352 -10.14 -2.10 -7.36
C GLU A 352 -9.82 -3.60 -7.23
N ILE A 353 -9.49 -4.06 -6.03
CA ILE A 353 -9.17 -5.48 -5.79
C ILE A 353 -10.41 -6.34 -6.01
N GLU A 354 -11.57 -5.95 -5.47
CA GLU A 354 -12.83 -6.66 -5.62
C GLU A 354 -13.20 -6.86 -7.09
N LEU A 355 -13.25 -5.77 -7.85
CA LEU A 355 -13.68 -5.78 -9.25
C LEU A 355 -12.63 -6.46 -10.16
N ALA A 356 -11.34 -6.33 -9.84
CA ALA A 356 -10.30 -7.06 -10.53
C ALA A 356 -10.45 -8.59 -10.34
N LEU A 357 -10.66 -9.04 -9.11
CA LEU A 357 -10.87 -10.46 -8.84
C LEU A 357 -12.17 -10.97 -9.47
N ALA A 358 -13.25 -10.19 -9.42
CA ALA A 358 -14.52 -10.53 -10.09
C ALA A 358 -14.34 -10.76 -11.60
N ALA A 359 -13.58 -9.91 -12.27
CA ALA A 359 -13.29 -10.04 -13.69
C ALA A 359 -12.45 -11.30 -14.00
N LEU A 360 -11.41 -11.58 -13.19
CA LEU A 360 -10.61 -12.81 -13.36
C LEU A 360 -11.45 -14.09 -13.15
N LEU A 361 -12.29 -14.13 -12.12
CA LEU A 361 -13.20 -15.25 -11.85
C LEU A 361 -14.18 -15.50 -13.01
N ARG A 362 -14.62 -14.43 -13.69
CA ARG A 362 -15.55 -14.48 -14.82
C ARG A 362 -14.86 -14.88 -16.12
N HIS A 363 -13.75 -14.24 -16.49
CA HIS A 363 -13.13 -14.37 -17.81
C HIS A 363 -12.05 -15.45 -17.86
N ALA A 364 -11.42 -15.76 -16.72
CA ALA A 364 -10.35 -16.76 -16.60
C ALA A 364 -10.66 -17.82 -15.51
N PRO A 365 -11.85 -18.47 -15.52
CA PRO A 365 -12.31 -19.34 -14.42
C PRO A 365 -11.39 -20.55 -14.19
N ARG A 366 -10.68 -21.01 -15.22
CA ARG A 366 -9.76 -22.17 -15.18
C ARG A 366 -8.30 -21.79 -14.97
N MET A 367 -8.02 -20.50 -14.78
CA MET A 367 -6.65 -20.00 -14.57
C MET A 367 -5.94 -20.76 -13.44
N THR A 368 -4.70 -21.17 -13.68
CA THR A 368 -3.83 -21.86 -12.72
C THR A 368 -2.45 -21.24 -12.71
N LEU A 369 -1.68 -21.44 -11.62
CA LEU A 369 -0.27 -21.07 -11.62
C LEU A 369 0.49 -21.89 -12.68
N ALA A 370 1.40 -21.23 -13.40
CA ALA A 370 2.32 -21.86 -14.35
C ALA A 370 3.67 -22.27 -13.71
N CYS A 371 3.82 -22.11 -12.39
CA CYS A 371 5.01 -22.48 -11.63
C CYS A 371 4.61 -23.03 -10.25
N ASP A 372 5.54 -23.65 -9.55
CA ASP A 372 5.34 -24.00 -8.13
C ASP A 372 5.16 -22.71 -7.30
N PRO A 373 4.18 -22.65 -6.38
CA PRO A 373 4.04 -21.50 -5.47
C PRO A 373 5.33 -21.13 -4.72
N ALA A 374 6.21 -22.10 -4.44
CA ALA A 374 7.50 -21.87 -3.80
C ALA A 374 8.50 -21.10 -4.67
N ASP A 375 8.32 -21.11 -6.01
CA ASP A 375 9.18 -20.41 -6.97
C ASP A 375 8.76 -18.95 -7.19
N LEU A 376 7.62 -18.53 -6.64
CA LEU A 376 7.12 -17.16 -6.76
C LEU A 376 8.13 -16.17 -6.15
N GLN A 377 8.54 -15.20 -6.95
CA GLN A 377 9.52 -14.21 -6.54
C GLN A 377 8.84 -12.95 -6.02
N TRP A 378 9.23 -12.59 -4.80
CA TRP A 378 8.70 -11.43 -4.11
C TRP A 378 9.69 -10.26 -4.16
N ARG A 379 9.15 -9.04 -4.24
CA ARG A 379 9.93 -7.82 -4.09
C ARG A 379 10.63 -7.82 -2.72
N ARG A 380 11.91 -7.54 -2.71
CA ARG A 380 12.70 -7.42 -1.47
C ARG A 380 12.54 -6.00 -0.92
N SER A 381 11.44 -5.75 -0.26
CA SER A 381 11.16 -4.48 0.40
C SER A 381 10.29 -4.70 1.63
N THR A 382 10.59 -4.00 2.69
CA THR A 382 9.75 -3.98 3.91
C THR A 382 8.60 -2.98 3.77
N ARG A 383 8.71 -2.02 2.85
CA ARG A 383 7.68 -1.02 2.61
C ARG A 383 6.54 -1.57 1.76
N SER A 384 6.87 -2.25 0.67
CA SER A 384 5.89 -2.82 -0.25
C SER A 384 6.16 -4.30 -0.48
N ARG A 385 5.15 -5.13 -0.26
CA ARG A 385 5.21 -6.57 -0.51
C ARG A 385 4.34 -6.91 -1.72
N GLY A 386 4.98 -7.21 -2.81
CA GLY A 386 4.32 -7.63 -4.04
C GLY A 386 5.15 -8.64 -4.79
N LEU A 387 4.49 -9.40 -5.64
CA LEU A 387 5.14 -10.30 -6.57
C LEU A 387 5.87 -9.51 -7.67
N LEU A 388 7.03 -10.00 -8.10
CA LEU A 388 7.72 -9.49 -9.27
C LEU A 388 7.06 -9.98 -10.56
N SER A 389 6.51 -11.20 -10.52
CA SER A 389 5.79 -11.85 -11.63
C SER A 389 4.82 -12.87 -11.03
N LEU A 390 3.68 -13.07 -11.68
CA LEU A 390 2.71 -14.13 -11.36
C LEU A 390 2.33 -14.85 -12.66
N PRO A 391 3.18 -15.82 -13.10
CA PRO A 391 2.93 -16.56 -14.33
C PRO A 391 1.76 -17.52 -14.16
N VAL A 392 0.86 -17.49 -15.14
CA VAL A 392 -0.38 -18.31 -15.14
C VAL A 392 -0.59 -18.99 -16.48
N THR A 393 -1.35 -20.09 -16.43
CA THR A 393 -1.92 -20.81 -17.59
C THR A 393 -3.43 -20.56 -17.60
N LEU A 394 -4.00 -20.34 -18.78
CA LEU A 394 -5.38 -19.85 -18.98
C LEU A 394 -6.29 -20.83 -19.73
N ASN A 395 -5.88 -22.10 -19.86
CA ASN A 395 -6.56 -23.14 -20.64
C ASN A 395 -7.81 -23.74 -19.97
#